data_546ec8ea1dbda4c5349ee02420e18558
#
_entry.id   546ec8ea1dbda4c5349ee02420e18558
#
_cell.length_a   1.000
_cell.length_b   1.000
_cell.length_c   1.000
_cell.angle_alpha   90.00
_cell.angle_beta   90.00
_cell.angle_gamma   90.00
#
_symmetry.space_group_name_H-M   'P 1'
#
loop_
_entity.id
_entity.type
_entity.pdbx_description
1 polymer ?
#
loop_
_entity_poly.entity_id
_entity_poly.type
_entity_poly.pdbx_seq_one_letter_code
_entity_poly.pdbx_strand_id
1 'polypeptide(L)'
;MLDREGFRPNVGIVLVNHRNEVFWGKRIREHSWQFPQGGIKKGESPEQAMLRELEEETGLKPEHVRIIGRTRDWLRYEVPKHWIRREWRSTYRGQKQIWFLLRLVGRDTDVCLRASEHPEFDAWRWNSYWVPLGSVIEFKRGVYEAALVELARLLFSNPHDRVPSWESEHGEQP
;
A
#
# COMPACT_ATOMS: atom_id res chain seq x y z
N MET A 1 4.30 -7.40 -16.70
CA MET A 1 4.89 -8.71 -17.02
C MET A 1 4.64 -9.67 -15.87
N LEU A 2 4.15 -10.86 -16.16
CA LEU A 2 3.85 -11.86 -15.13
C LEU A 2 5.09 -12.69 -14.81
N ASP A 3 5.21 -13.15 -13.57
CA ASP A 3 6.20 -14.15 -13.21
C ASP A 3 5.76 -15.55 -13.67
N ARG A 4 6.56 -16.59 -13.40
CA ARG A 4 6.26 -17.96 -13.81
C ARG A 4 4.98 -18.52 -13.18
N GLU A 5 4.59 -18.00 -12.01
CA GLU A 5 3.39 -18.44 -11.29
C GLU A 5 2.14 -17.65 -11.68
N GLY A 6 2.27 -16.63 -12.53
CA GLY A 6 1.17 -15.79 -12.97
C GLY A 6 0.91 -14.55 -12.12
N PHE A 7 1.85 -14.18 -11.25
CA PHE A 7 1.77 -12.98 -10.44
C PHE A 7 2.44 -11.79 -11.10
N ARG A 8 1.80 -10.63 -11.02
CA ARG A 8 2.34 -9.38 -11.53
C ARG A 8 3.14 -8.68 -10.43
N PRO A 9 4.45 -8.37 -10.66
CA PRO A 9 5.25 -7.63 -9.70
C PRO A 9 4.71 -6.22 -9.50
N ASN A 10 4.61 -5.81 -8.23
CA ASN A 10 3.96 -4.58 -7.82
C ASN A 10 4.63 -4.05 -6.57
N VAL A 11 4.47 -2.76 -6.30
CA VAL A 11 4.91 -2.12 -5.06
C VAL A 11 3.72 -1.52 -4.36
N GLY A 12 3.73 -1.59 -3.03
CA GLY A 12 2.77 -0.88 -2.19
C GLY A 12 3.51 0.14 -1.33
N ILE A 13 2.81 1.20 -0.94
CA ILE A 13 3.40 2.32 -0.21
C ILE A 13 2.59 2.61 1.04
N VAL A 14 3.25 2.49 2.19
CA VAL A 14 2.74 2.96 3.48
C VAL A 14 3.48 4.26 3.78
N LEU A 15 2.84 5.39 3.48
CA LEU A 15 3.37 6.71 3.77
C LEU A 15 2.82 7.16 5.12
N VAL A 16 3.70 7.53 6.05
CA VAL A 16 3.30 8.01 7.38
C VAL A 16 3.74 9.44 7.62
N ASN A 17 2.94 10.16 8.42
CA ASN A 17 3.30 11.48 8.91
C ASN A 17 4.05 11.37 10.24
N HIS A 18 4.33 12.52 10.89
CA HIS A 18 5.04 12.57 12.18
C HIS A 18 4.27 11.92 13.35
N ARG A 19 2.99 11.67 13.19
CA ARG A 19 2.12 10.98 14.18
C ARG A 19 1.96 9.50 13.88
N ASN A 20 2.70 8.96 12.91
CA ASN A 20 2.56 7.59 12.42
C ASN A 20 1.15 7.26 11.89
N GLU A 21 0.44 8.28 11.43
CA GLU A 21 -0.79 8.08 10.68
C GLU A 21 -0.45 7.77 9.21
N VAL A 22 -1.28 6.96 8.56
CA VAL A 22 -1.03 6.50 7.20
C VAL A 22 -1.84 7.29 6.18
N PHE A 23 -1.22 7.53 5.02
CA PHE A 23 -1.90 8.08 3.85
C PHE A 23 -2.90 7.05 3.31
N TRP A 24 -4.15 7.47 3.17
CA TRP A 24 -5.25 6.64 2.70
C TRP A 24 -5.96 7.36 1.56
N GLY A 25 -5.95 6.78 0.35
CA GLY A 25 -6.47 7.42 -0.85
C GLY A 25 -7.79 6.81 -1.31
N LYS A 26 -8.71 7.66 -1.71
CA LYS A 26 -9.97 7.24 -2.32
C LYS A 26 -9.81 7.18 -3.83
N ARG A 27 -10.08 6.02 -4.41
CA ARG A 27 -9.98 5.81 -5.86
C ARG A 27 -11.05 6.61 -6.59
N ILE A 28 -10.64 7.19 -7.72
CA ILE A 28 -11.52 7.95 -8.59
C ILE A 28 -12.67 7.06 -9.08
N ARG A 29 -13.89 7.59 -9.01
CA ARG A 29 -15.13 6.93 -9.46
C ARG A 29 -15.48 5.63 -8.73
N GLU A 30 -14.77 5.35 -7.66
CA GLU A 30 -15.05 4.21 -6.79
C GLU A 30 -15.23 4.71 -5.36
N HIS A 31 -15.93 3.93 -4.54
CA HIS A 31 -16.06 4.23 -3.12
C HIS A 31 -15.02 3.49 -2.28
N SER A 32 -14.02 2.94 -2.95
CA SER A 32 -12.96 2.18 -2.30
C SER A 32 -11.77 3.06 -1.96
N TRP A 33 -11.18 2.80 -0.81
CA TRP A 33 -9.98 3.44 -0.32
C TRP A 33 -8.84 2.44 -0.30
N GLN A 34 -7.63 2.88 -0.61
CA GLN A 34 -6.46 2.01 -0.64
C GLN A 34 -5.16 2.79 -0.39
N PHE A 35 -4.09 2.04 -0.11
CA PHE A 35 -2.73 2.58 -0.15
C PHE A 35 -2.32 2.83 -1.60
N PRO A 36 -1.41 3.79 -1.85
CA PRO A 36 -0.77 3.91 -3.16
C PRO A 36 -0.07 2.61 -3.53
N GLN A 37 -0.23 2.20 -4.77
CA GLN A 37 0.40 0.98 -5.30
C GLN A 37 0.50 1.05 -6.81
N GLY A 38 1.40 0.26 -7.37
CA GLY A 38 1.50 0.19 -8.82
C GLY A 38 2.49 -0.86 -9.31
N GLY A 39 2.41 -1.19 -10.58
CA GLY A 39 3.22 -2.21 -11.21
C GLY A 39 4.69 -1.80 -11.39
N ILE A 40 5.59 -2.77 -11.26
CA ILE A 40 7.00 -2.58 -11.55
C ILE A 40 7.19 -2.77 -13.06
N LYS A 41 7.78 -1.79 -13.72
CA LYS A 41 8.08 -1.85 -15.14
C LYS A 41 9.35 -2.64 -15.41
N LYS A 42 9.47 -3.19 -16.61
CA LYS A 42 10.68 -3.90 -17.03
C LYS A 42 11.91 -3.01 -16.88
N GLY A 43 12.94 -3.53 -16.19
CA GLY A 43 14.17 -2.81 -15.94
C GLY A 43 14.14 -1.90 -14.72
N GLU A 44 12.98 -1.73 -14.09
CA GLU A 44 12.84 -0.97 -12.84
C GLU A 44 13.16 -1.83 -11.63
N SER A 45 13.90 -1.27 -10.66
CA SER A 45 13.96 -1.87 -9.33
C SER A 45 12.64 -1.58 -8.58
N PRO A 46 12.32 -2.36 -7.51
CA PRO A 46 11.16 -2.03 -6.68
C PRO A 46 11.19 -0.60 -6.11
N GLU A 47 12.37 -0.11 -5.70
CA GLU A 47 12.51 1.25 -5.18
C GLU A 47 12.24 2.32 -6.25
N GLN A 48 12.75 2.12 -7.47
CA GLN A 48 12.45 3.03 -8.59
C GLN A 48 10.96 3.05 -8.92
N ALA A 49 10.33 1.89 -8.94
CA ALA A 49 8.89 1.79 -9.16
C ALA A 49 8.10 2.51 -8.06
N MET A 50 8.52 2.33 -6.80
CA MET A 50 7.87 2.97 -5.66
C MET A 50 7.94 4.49 -5.77
N LEU A 51 9.10 5.06 -6.08
CA LEU A 51 9.26 6.51 -6.20
C LEU A 51 8.44 7.07 -7.38
N ARG A 52 8.40 6.34 -8.48
CA ARG A 52 7.59 6.74 -9.65
C ARG A 52 6.09 6.71 -9.32
N GLU A 53 5.61 5.64 -8.73
CA GLU A 53 4.19 5.52 -8.35
C GLU A 53 3.79 6.54 -7.29
N LEU A 54 4.67 6.82 -6.33
CA LEU A 54 4.44 7.85 -5.32
C LEU A 54 4.18 9.21 -5.98
N GLU A 55 5.02 9.59 -6.94
CA GLU A 55 4.87 10.86 -7.65
C GLU A 55 3.62 10.87 -8.52
N GLU A 56 3.35 9.80 -9.26
CA GLU A 56 2.17 9.69 -10.11
C GLU A 56 0.86 9.77 -9.31
N GLU A 57 0.80 9.12 -8.17
CA GLU A 57 -0.44 9.02 -7.39
C GLU A 57 -0.62 10.13 -6.36
N THR A 58 0.45 10.66 -5.80
CA THR A 58 0.40 11.63 -4.71
C THR A 58 1.06 12.97 -5.02
N GLY A 59 1.82 13.07 -6.11
CA GLY A 59 2.59 14.26 -6.44
C GLY A 59 3.86 14.44 -5.61
N LEU A 60 4.12 13.56 -4.65
CA LEU A 60 5.29 13.66 -3.81
C LEU A 60 6.55 13.20 -4.54
N LYS A 61 7.62 13.98 -4.43
CA LYS A 61 8.92 13.70 -5.00
C LYS A 61 9.85 13.03 -3.97
N PRO A 62 10.98 12.43 -4.40
CA PRO A 62 11.91 11.81 -3.46
C PRO A 62 12.35 12.73 -2.32
N GLU A 63 12.51 14.03 -2.57
CA GLU A 63 12.88 15.04 -1.56
C GLU A 63 11.84 15.25 -0.46
N HIS A 64 10.59 14.86 -0.71
CA HIS A 64 9.50 15.02 0.25
C HIS A 64 9.37 13.84 1.21
N VAL A 65 10.10 12.75 0.97
CA VAL A 65 9.96 11.52 1.76
C VAL A 65 11.32 10.97 2.19
N ARG A 66 11.30 10.20 3.27
CA ARG A 66 12.44 9.38 3.70
C ARG A 66 12.02 7.93 3.72
N ILE A 67 12.78 7.05 3.10
CA ILE A 67 12.53 5.62 3.14
C ILE A 67 12.96 5.09 4.49
N ILE A 68 12.03 4.56 5.28
CA ILE A 68 12.33 3.95 6.58
C ILE A 68 12.71 2.49 6.40
N GLY A 69 12.04 1.78 5.51
CA GLY A 69 12.32 0.39 5.23
C GLY A 69 11.32 -0.21 4.25
N ARG A 70 11.40 -1.52 4.11
CA ARG A 70 10.52 -2.28 3.22
C ARG A 70 10.33 -3.71 3.74
N THR A 71 9.32 -4.41 3.23
CA THR A 71 9.15 -5.83 3.49
C THR A 71 10.29 -6.63 2.87
N ARG A 72 10.69 -7.72 3.53
CA ARG A 72 11.81 -8.56 3.08
C ARG A 72 11.46 -9.35 1.83
N ASP A 73 10.26 -9.94 1.83
CA ASP A 73 9.81 -10.86 0.80
C ASP A 73 8.62 -10.31 0.03
N TRP A 74 8.37 -10.94 -1.11
CA TRP A 74 7.16 -10.71 -1.87
C TRP A 74 5.94 -11.17 -1.09
N LEU A 75 4.95 -10.31 -0.96
CA LEU A 75 3.64 -10.63 -0.39
C LEU A 75 2.66 -10.80 -1.55
N ARG A 76 1.98 -11.94 -1.59
CA ARG A 76 1.11 -12.31 -2.70
C ARG A 76 -0.35 -12.26 -2.30
N TYR A 77 -1.20 -11.81 -3.22
CA TYR A 77 -2.62 -12.04 -3.15
C TYR A 77 -3.16 -12.49 -4.49
N GLU A 78 -4.18 -13.34 -4.45
CA GLU A 78 -4.87 -13.79 -5.63
C GLU A 78 -6.10 -12.93 -5.87
N VAL A 79 -6.31 -12.52 -7.12
CA VAL A 79 -7.51 -11.80 -7.51
C VAL A 79 -8.58 -12.83 -7.82
N PRO A 80 -9.80 -12.70 -7.26
CA PRO A 80 -10.90 -13.62 -7.60
C PRO A 80 -11.10 -13.70 -9.10
N LYS A 81 -11.32 -14.91 -9.63
CA LYS A 81 -11.40 -15.16 -11.08
C LYS A 81 -12.45 -14.29 -11.77
N HIS A 82 -13.58 -14.03 -11.13
CA HIS A 82 -14.65 -13.20 -11.70
C HIS A 82 -14.27 -11.71 -11.84
N TRP A 83 -13.18 -11.26 -11.20
CA TRP A 83 -12.63 -9.91 -11.33
C TRP A 83 -11.60 -9.81 -12.45
N ILE A 84 -11.16 -10.97 -12.99
CA ILE A 84 -10.15 -11.05 -14.04
C ILE A 84 -10.86 -11.13 -15.38
N ARG A 85 -10.39 -10.37 -16.37
CA ARG A 85 -10.87 -10.48 -17.74
C ARG A 85 -10.74 -11.93 -18.23
N ARG A 86 -11.75 -12.44 -18.90
CA ARG A 86 -11.83 -13.82 -19.34
C ARG A 86 -10.59 -14.31 -20.08
N GLU A 87 -9.99 -13.43 -20.92
CA GLU A 87 -8.79 -13.75 -21.69
C GLU A 87 -7.55 -13.98 -20.83
N TRP A 88 -7.55 -13.43 -19.60
CA TRP A 88 -6.39 -13.49 -18.72
C TRP A 88 -6.49 -14.55 -17.62
N ARG A 89 -7.65 -15.22 -17.46
CA ARG A 89 -7.92 -16.15 -16.35
C ARG A 89 -7.01 -17.37 -16.31
N SER A 90 -6.42 -17.76 -17.43
CA SER A 90 -5.51 -18.92 -17.49
C SER A 90 -4.07 -18.56 -17.14
N THR A 91 -3.68 -17.28 -17.20
CA THR A 91 -2.30 -16.84 -17.01
C THR A 91 -2.13 -15.93 -15.80
N TYR A 92 -3.08 -15.03 -15.55
CA TYR A 92 -3.01 -14.06 -14.46
C TYR A 92 -3.69 -14.61 -13.20
N ARG A 93 -2.95 -14.64 -12.09
CA ARG A 93 -3.47 -15.10 -10.78
C ARG A 93 -3.69 -13.96 -9.81
N GLY A 94 -2.82 -12.96 -9.81
CA GLY A 94 -2.88 -11.87 -8.86
C GLY A 94 -1.60 -11.06 -8.87
N GLN A 95 -1.28 -10.49 -7.73
CA GLN A 95 -0.11 -9.64 -7.60
C GLN A 95 0.84 -10.15 -6.54
N LYS A 96 2.12 -9.89 -6.72
CA LYS A 96 3.14 -10.01 -5.68
C LYS A 96 3.74 -8.65 -5.42
N GLN A 97 3.84 -8.26 -4.16
CA GLN A 97 4.18 -6.90 -3.77
C GLN A 97 5.34 -6.85 -2.80
N ILE A 98 6.23 -5.87 -3.02
CA ILE A 98 7.14 -5.35 -1.99
C ILE A 98 6.49 -4.09 -1.45
N TRP A 99 6.38 -3.98 -0.13
CA TRP A 99 5.81 -2.83 0.54
C TRP A 99 6.89 -1.96 1.15
N PHE A 100 6.80 -0.67 0.90
CA PHE A 100 7.74 0.34 1.42
C PHE A 100 7.07 1.16 2.50
N LEU A 101 7.83 1.47 3.54
CA LEU A 101 7.44 2.40 4.59
C LEU A 101 8.20 3.70 4.40
N LEU A 102 7.46 4.79 4.18
CA LEU A 102 8.01 6.11 3.95
C LEU A 102 7.53 7.08 5.01
N ARG A 103 8.41 8.00 5.41
CA ARG A 103 8.06 9.14 6.27
C ARG A 103 7.92 10.38 5.41
N LEU A 104 6.80 11.09 5.52
CA LEU A 104 6.67 12.41 4.92
C LEU A 104 7.58 13.39 5.68
N VAL A 105 8.54 13.96 4.99
CA VAL A 105 9.39 15.04 5.51
C VAL A 105 9.04 16.39 4.88
N GLY A 106 8.24 16.37 3.83
CA GLY A 106 7.58 17.54 3.26
C GLY A 106 6.34 17.93 4.06
N ARG A 107 5.48 18.71 3.41
CA ARG A 107 4.22 19.20 4.00
C ARG A 107 3.03 18.50 3.36
N ASP A 108 1.91 18.48 4.07
CA ASP A 108 0.66 17.96 3.50
C ASP A 108 0.28 18.68 2.19
N THR A 109 0.62 19.96 2.09
CA THR A 109 0.38 20.77 0.89
C THR A 109 1.24 20.37 -0.31
N ASP A 110 2.28 19.56 -0.12
CA ASP A 110 3.06 19.01 -1.22
C ASP A 110 2.33 17.85 -1.94
N VAL A 111 1.27 17.31 -1.32
CA VAL A 111 0.44 16.28 -1.95
C VAL A 111 -0.41 16.95 -3.05
N CYS A 112 -0.31 16.39 -4.26
CA CYS A 112 -1.07 16.81 -5.42
C CYS A 112 -1.58 15.58 -6.16
N LEU A 113 -2.85 15.27 -6.01
CA LEU A 113 -3.45 14.07 -6.60
C LEU A 113 -3.58 14.14 -8.11
N ARG A 114 -3.45 15.34 -8.70
CA ARG A 114 -3.56 15.57 -10.14
C ARG A 114 -2.20 15.82 -10.80
N ALA A 115 -1.12 15.36 -10.19
CA ALA A 115 0.23 15.55 -10.72
C ALA A 115 0.49 14.75 -12.00
N SER A 116 -0.24 13.66 -12.25
CA SER A 116 -0.14 12.86 -13.46
C SER A 116 -1.35 13.08 -14.39
N GLU A 117 -1.22 12.63 -15.65
CA GLU A 117 -2.31 12.67 -16.63
C GLU A 117 -3.44 11.67 -16.30
N HIS A 118 -3.12 10.63 -15.52
CA HIS A 118 -4.06 9.59 -15.13
C HIS A 118 -4.12 9.46 -13.61
N PRO A 119 -4.78 10.40 -12.92
CA PRO A 119 -4.85 10.37 -11.46
C PRO A 119 -5.60 9.14 -10.96
N GLU A 120 -5.08 8.51 -9.93
CA GLU A 120 -5.67 7.33 -9.28
C GLU A 120 -6.67 7.72 -8.19
N PHE A 121 -6.40 8.78 -7.45
CA PHE A 121 -7.20 9.21 -6.29
C PHE A 121 -7.85 10.57 -6.54
N ASP A 122 -9.06 10.76 -6.01
CA ASP A 122 -9.74 12.06 -6.00
C ASP A 122 -9.85 12.67 -4.60
N ALA A 123 -9.49 11.92 -3.57
CA ALA A 123 -9.44 12.37 -2.19
C ALA A 123 -8.40 11.58 -1.41
N TRP A 124 -7.93 12.15 -0.32
CA TRP A 124 -7.02 11.45 0.60
C TRP A 124 -7.18 11.98 2.02
N ARG A 125 -6.74 11.16 2.98
CA ARG A 125 -6.71 11.55 4.39
C ARG A 125 -5.63 10.80 5.14
N TRP A 126 -5.28 11.30 6.33
CA TRP A 126 -4.50 10.54 7.29
C TRP A 126 -5.42 9.66 8.12
N ASN A 127 -5.03 8.43 8.33
CA ASN A 127 -5.73 7.49 9.22
C ASN A 127 -4.77 6.92 10.25
N SER A 128 -5.29 6.52 11.40
CA SER A 128 -4.50 5.71 12.32
C SER A 128 -3.96 4.47 11.62
N TYR A 129 -2.78 4.04 12.00
CA TYR A 129 -1.99 3.04 11.29
C TYR A 129 -2.76 1.75 10.94
N TRP A 130 -3.60 1.25 11.84
CA TRP A 130 -4.30 -0.02 11.65
C TRP A 130 -5.71 0.10 11.03
N VAL A 131 -6.23 1.30 10.92
CA VAL A 131 -7.59 1.54 10.39
C VAL A 131 -7.81 0.94 8.99
N PRO A 132 -6.83 0.98 8.06
CA PRO A 132 -7.01 0.38 6.74
C PRO A 132 -7.41 -1.10 6.73
N LEU A 133 -7.02 -1.87 7.74
CA LEU A 133 -7.38 -3.30 7.81
C LEU A 133 -8.88 -3.55 7.92
N GLY A 134 -9.61 -2.61 8.51
CA GLY A 134 -11.07 -2.73 8.65
C GLY A 134 -11.87 -2.33 7.42
N SER A 135 -11.26 -1.66 6.45
CA SER A 135 -11.96 -1.07 5.32
C SER A 135 -11.44 -1.51 3.94
N VAL A 136 -10.36 -2.29 3.88
CA VAL A 136 -9.83 -2.77 2.61
C VAL A 136 -10.67 -3.93 2.06
N ILE A 137 -10.72 -4.06 0.75
CA ILE A 137 -11.40 -5.19 0.09
C ILE A 137 -10.81 -6.52 0.57
N GLU A 138 -11.67 -7.51 0.82
CA GLU A 138 -11.33 -8.73 1.53
C GLU A 138 -10.12 -9.49 0.96
N PHE A 139 -10.03 -9.64 -0.35
CA PHE A 139 -8.92 -10.41 -0.94
C PHE A 139 -7.54 -9.75 -0.80
N LYS A 140 -7.48 -8.46 -0.46
CA LYS A 140 -6.23 -7.73 -0.19
C LYS A 140 -5.90 -7.68 1.31
N ARG A 141 -6.84 -8.03 2.18
CA ARG A 141 -6.68 -7.86 3.63
C ARG A 141 -5.47 -8.60 4.20
N GLY A 142 -5.24 -9.84 3.77
CA GLY A 142 -4.11 -10.64 4.24
C GLY A 142 -2.77 -10.01 3.93
N VAL A 143 -2.60 -9.44 2.73
CA VAL A 143 -1.37 -8.75 2.33
C VAL A 143 -1.21 -7.45 3.11
N TYR A 144 -2.28 -6.67 3.28
CA TYR A 144 -2.22 -5.43 4.06
C TYR A 144 -1.84 -5.72 5.51
N GLU A 145 -2.42 -6.76 6.11
CA GLU A 145 -2.06 -7.17 7.47
C GLU A 145 -0.59 -7.56 7.58
N ALA A 146 -0.12 -8.44 6.70
CA ALA A 146 1.27 -8.88 6.69
C ALA A 146 2.24 -7.71 6.53
N ALA A 147 1.96 -6.80 5.59
CA ALA A 147 2.78 -5.62 5.37
C ALA A 147 2.80 -4.69 6.58
N LEU A 148 1.63 -4.36 7.12
CA LEU A 148 1.53 -3.44 8.26
C LEU A 148 2.18 -4.02 9.52
N VAL A 149 2.03 -5.32 9.78
CA VAL A 149 2.67 -5.98 10.91
C VAL A 149 4.19 -5.96 10.79
N GLU A 150 4.72 -6.29 9.63
CA GLU A 150 6.17 -6.28 9.41
C GLU A 150 6.75 -4.87 9.54
N LEU A 151 6.10 -3.88 8.91
CA LEU A 151 6.59 -2.50 8.89
C LEU A 151 6.39 -1.77 10.23
N ALA A 152 5.43 -2.19 11.05
CA ALA A 152 5.18 -1.62 12.37
C ALA A 152 6.42 -1.69 13.27
N ARG A 153 7.26 -2.70 13.09
CA ARG A 153 8.51 -2.86 13.85
C ARG A 153 9.46 -1.68 13.69
N LEU A 154 9.35 -0.96 12.58
CA LEU A 154 10.20 0.18 12.26
C LEU A 154 9.65 1.49 12.84
N LEU A 155 8.37 1.53 13.20
CA LEU A 155 7.69 2.72 13.72
C LEU A 155 7.47 2.68 15.21
N PHE A 156 7.12 1.53 15.76
CA PHE A 156 6.67 1.39 17.13
C PHE A 156 7.71 0.62 17.95
N SER A 157 8.28 1.28 18.95
CA SER A 157 9.24 0.68 19.86
C SER A 157 8.56 -0.11 20.98
N ASN A 158 7.33 0.24 21.31
CA ASN A 158 6.54 -0.45 22.34
C ASN A 158 5.81 -1.64 21.72
N PRO A 159 5.98 -2.89 22.26
CA PRO A 159 5.28 -4.06 21.75
C PRO A 159 3.75 -3.92 21.68
N HIS A 160 3.14 -3.18 22.58
CA HIS A 160 1.69 -2.94 22.58
C HIS A 160 1.22 -2.11 21.38
N ASP A 161 2.07 -1.21 20.88
CA ASP A 161 1.76 -0.38 19.72
C ASP A 161 1.84 -1.16 18.40
N ARG A 162 2.38 -2.37 18.44
CA ARG A 162 2.53 -3.24 17.26
C ARG A 162 1.34 -4.16 17.01
N VAL A 163 0.39 -4.18 17.94
CA VAL A 163 -0.80 -5.02 17.84
C VAL A 163 -1.91 -4.21 17.19
N PRO A 164 -2.56 -4.72 16.11
CA PRO A 164 -3.71 -4.06 15.54
C PRO A 164 -4.81 -3.83 16.57
N SER A 165 -5.43 -2.64 16.56
CA SER A 165 -6.46 -2.26 17.51
C SER A 165 -7.65 -3.22 17.51
N TRP A 166 -8.00 -3.81 16.39
CA TRP A 166 -9.09 -4.79 16.27
C TRP A 166 -8.77 -6.10 16.99
N GLU A 167 -7.50 -6.49 17.14
CA GLU A 167 -7.11 -7.66 17.93
C GLU A 167 -7.28 -7.40 19.43
N SER A 168 -6.99 -6.18 19.87
CA SER A 168 -7.16 -5.82 21.27
C SER A 168 -8.64 -5.74 21.69
N GLU A 169 -9.52 -5.36 20.76
CA GLU A 169 -10.96 -5.31 21.01
C GLU A 169 -11.60 -6.71 21.09
N HIS A 170 -10.99 -7.70 20.47
CA HIS A 170 -11.51 -9.09 20.40
C HIS A 170 -10.80 -10.04 21.39
N GLY A 171 -9.72 -9.60 22.01
CA GLY A 171 -8.94 -10.40 22.96
C GLY A 171 -9.49 -10.40 24.40
N GLU A 172 -10.47 -9.57 24.72
CA GLU A 172 -11.05 -9.42 26.04
C GLU A 172 -12.47 -9.96 26.19
N GLN A 173 -12.82 -11.02 25.49
CA GLN A 173 -14.05 -11.75 25.83
C GLN A 173 -13.68 -12.99 26.62
N PRO A 174 -14.15 -13.06 27.89
CA PRO A 174 -14.00 -14.26 28.70
C PRO A 174 -14.78 -15.44 28.12
#